data_8967fdfdb7b768a94a3feb7fb63f7c45
#
_entry.id   8967fdfdb7b768a94a3feb7fb63f7c45
#
_cell.length_a   1.000
_cell.length_b   1.000
_cell.length_c   1.000
_cell.angle_alpha   90.00
_cell.angle_beta   90.00
_cell.angle_gamma   90.00
#
_symmetry.space_group_name_H-M   'P 1'
#
loop_
_entity.id
_entity.type
_entity.pdbx_description
1 polymer ?
#
loop_
_entity_poly.entity_id
_entity_poly.type
_entity_poly.pdbx_seq_one_letter_code
_entity_poly.pdbx_strand_id
1 'polypeptide(L)'
;MDARPMLASTWQTAGFQGPRATNADAVASHTDASGGLVVALADGVGDSPEAARAALLAATAAVAVPASEGPSAALAAARRAVEADPDAGDCVLVVAQPNGAGYRLAWVGDVRAYAWDGRHLLALTTDHTLAQYFRDRGSVPAPSMEHQVLTSVRTAAADEYGLSSLSTPIRLLLTSDGVHKTLTHEAMTEIVRTALDPASALVAAARAAGTRDNTTAAVVDNVFMPPTTPHPVLAAA
;
A
#
# COMPACT_ATOMS: atom_id res chain seq x y z
N MET A 1 15.68 -29.89 -15.77
CA MET A 1 14.62 -29.04 -15.18
C MET A 1 15.30 -27.78 -14.69
N ASP A 2 15.18 -26.68 -15.41
CA ASP A 2 15.72 -25.41 -14.96
C ASP A 2 14.93 -24.92 -13.75
N ALA A 3 15.57 -24.93 -12.59
CA ALA A 3 14.98 -24.35 -11.38
C ALA A 3 14.81 -22.85 -11.64
N ARG A 4 13.59 -22.38 -11.81
CA ARG A 4 13.32 -20.95 -11.90
C ARG A 4 13.70 -20.28 -10.58
N PRO A 5 14.33 -19.11 -10.63
CA PRO A 5 14.63 -18.38 -9.40
C PRO A 5 13.32 -18.12 -8.63
N MET A 6 13.30 -18.50 -7.36
CA MET A 6 12.18 -18.20 -6.48
C MET A 6 12.26 -16.73 -6.07
N LEU A 7 11.17 -16.01 -6.22
CA LEU A 7 11.03 -14.68 -5.65
C LEU A 7 10.70 -14.85 -4.16
N ALA A 8 11.61 -14.40 -3.30
CA ALA A 8 11.31 -14.27 -1.87
C ALA A 8 10.94 -12.81 -1.60
N SER A 9 9.80 -12.59 -0.98
CA SER A 9 9.38 -11.26 -0.55
C SER A 9 9.56 -11.16 0.96
N THR A 10 10.26 -10.13 1.42
CA THR A 10 10.25 -9.70 2.82
C THR A 10 9.45 -8.42 2.92
N TRP A 11 8.80 -8.19 4.07
CA TRP A 11 8.06 -6.98 4.27
C TRP A 11 8.19 -6.45 5.68
N GLN A 12 8.03 -5.15 5.82
CA GLN A 12 8.08 -4.39 7.06
C GLN A 12 6.85 -3.49 7.11
N THR A 13 6.29 -3.28 8.29
CA THR A 13 5.21 -2.32 8.49
C THR A 13 5.39 -1.60 9.82
N ALA A 14 5.00 -0.34 9.86
CA ALA A 14 4.95 0.45 11.06
C ALA A 14 3.71 1.34 11.02
N GLY A 15 3.15 1.62 12.19
CA GLY A 15 2.01 2.49 12.35
C GLY A 15 2.12 3.31 13.63
N PHE A 16 1.49 4.48 13.64
CA PHE A 16 1.39 5.39 14.77
C PHE A 16 0.02 6.06 14.75
N GLN A 17 -0.72 5.94 15.85
CA GLN A 17 -2.07 6.50 15.95
C GLN A 17 -2.08 8.04 15.91
N GLY A 18 -1.00 8.68 16.32
CA GLY A 18 -0.98 10.14 16.44
C GLY A 18 -1.90 10.66 17.53
N PRO A 19 -2.39 11.91 17.38
CA PRO A 19 -3.29 12.53 18.34
C PRO A 19 -4.78 12.14 18.13
N ARG A 20 -5.08 11.28 17.16
CA ARG A 20 -6.44 10.81 16.86
C ARG A 20 -6.98 9.92 17.98
N ALA A 21 -8.30 9.88 18.14
CA ALA A 21 -8.95 9.01 19.13
C ALA A 21 -8.80 7.52 18.78
N THR A 22 -8.79 7.23 17.47
CA THR A 22 -8.73 5.87 16.93
C THR A 22 -7.59 5.77 15.92
N ASN A 23 -6.91 4.63 15.86
CA ASN A 23 -6.08 4.30 14.70
C ASN A 23 -6.97 3.66 13.64
N ALA A 24 -7.29 4.43 12.60
CA ALA A 24 -8.14 3.99 11.50
C ALA A 24 -7.34 3.47 10.28
N ASP A 25 -6.01 3.44 10.36
CA ASP A 25 -5.17 2.78 9.36
C ASP A 25 -5.13 1.26 9.56
N ALA A 26 -5.11 0.50 8.48
CA ALA A 26 -4.94 -0.94 8.51
C ALA A 26 -4.01 -1.42 7.38
N VAL A 27 -3.13 -2.36 7.70
CA VAL A 27 -2.30 -3.08 6.73
C VAL A 27 -2.60 -4.56 6.82
N ALA A 28 -2.77 -5.20 5.67
CA ALA A 28 -2.90 -6.65 5.59
C ALA A 28 -1.95 -7.20 4.52
N SER A 29 -1.55 -8.46 4.69
CA SER A 29 -0.76 -9.18 3.71
C SER A 29 -1.18 -10.64 3.60
N HIS A 30 -0.95 -11.23 2.45
CA HIS A 30 -1.16 -12.64 2.17
C HIS A 30 -0.13 -13.14 1.18
N THR A 31 0.44 -14.32 1.43
CA THR A 31 1.30 -14.99 0.44
C THR A 31 0.44 -15.79 -0.51
N ASP A 32 0.48 -15.47 -1.79
CA ASP A 32 -0.29 -16.17 -2.80
C ASP A 32 0.28 -17.57 -3.11
N ALA A 33 -0.43 -18.32 -3.96
CA ALA A 33 -0.04 -19.69 -4.35
C ALA A 33 1.31 -19.73 -5.12
N SER A 34 1.77 -18.61 -5.67
CA SER A 34 3.06 -18.49 -6.36
C SER A 34 4.22 -18.16 -5.42
N GLY A 35 3.94 -17.94 -4.13
CA GLY A 35 4.90 -17.48 -3.14
C GLY A 35 5.10 -15.95 -3.13
N GLY A 36 4.38 -15.21 -3.96
CA GLY A 36 4.40 -13.76 -3.99
C GLY A 36 3.57 -13.15 -2.87
N LEU A 37 3.98 -11.98 -2.37
CA LEU A 37 3.29 -11.27 -1.30
C LEU A 37 2.26 -10.30 -1.88
N VAL A 38 0.99 -10.52 -1.59
CA VAL A 38 -0.09 -9.53 -1.74
C VAL A 38 -0.09 -8.63 -0.52
N VAL A 39 -0.15 -7.32 -0.71
CA VAL A 39 -0.20 -6.36 0.40
C VAL A 39 -1.26 -5.30 0.12
N ALA A 40 -1.96 -4.87 1.17
CA ALA A 40 -2.93 -3.79 1.10
C ALA A 40 -2.76 -2.85 2.30
N LEU A 41 -2.93 -1.55 2.05
CA LEU A 41 -2.99 -0.51 3.05
C LEU A 41 -4.30 0.26 2.86
N ALA A 42 -5.07 0.35 3.93
CA ALA A 42 -6.31 1.11 3.99
C ALA A 42 -6.20 2.20 5.05
N ASP A 43 -6.85 3.33 4.79
CA ASP A 43 -6.98 4.48 5.69
C ASP A 43 -8.47 4.81 5.84
N GLY A 44 -8.96 4.75 7.08
CA GLY A 44 -10.36 4.96 7.40
C GLY A 44 -10.77 6.43 7.33
N VAL A 45 -11.86 6.71 6.62
CA VAL A 45 -12.36 8.09 6.49
C VAL A 45 -12.98 8.57 7.80
N GLY A 46 -12.23 9.38 8.53
CA GLY A 46 -12.65 9.96 9.81
C GLY A 46 -11.87 9.43 11.01
N ASP A 47 -12.27 9.85 12.21
CA ASP A 47 -11.62 9.47 13.49
C ASP A 47 -12.63 8.70 14.36
N SER A 48 -12.99 7.50 13.91
CA SER A 48 -14.01 6.71 14.60
C SER A 48 -13.73 5.20 14.52
N PRO A 49 -14.28 4.40 15.44
CA PRO A 49 -14.18 2.94 15.38
C PRO A 49 -14.77 2.33 14.10
N GLU A 50 -15.80 2.97 13.51
CA GLU A 50 -16.43 2.54 12.26
C GLU A 50 -15.46 2.69 11.08
N ALA A 51 -14.69 3.80 11.03
CA ALA A 51 -13.64 4.03 10.04
C ALA A 51 -12.53 2.98 10.16
N ALA A 52 -12.05 2.71 11.38
CA ALA A 52 -11.05 1.67 11.64
C ALA A 52 -11.56 0.27 11.24
N ARG A 53 -12.85 -0.02 11.49
CA ARG A 53 -13.48 -1.28 11.09
C ARG A 53 -13.54 -1.41 9.57
N ALA A 54 -13.91 -0.35 8.87
CA ALA A 54 -13.92 -0.34 7.40
C ALA A 54 -12.53 -0.60 6.81
N ALA A 55 -11.50 0.07 7.33
CA ALA A 55 -10.11 -0.12 6.87
C ALA A 55 -9.63 -1.55 7.09
N LEU A 56 -9.90 -2.14 8.26
CA LEU A 56 -9.53 -3.53 8.57
C LEU A 56 -10.23 -4.53 7.65
N LEU A 57 -11.54 -4.38 7.45
CA LEU A 57 -12.32 -5.24 6.57
C LEU A 57 -11.85 -5.14 5.12
N ALA A 58 -11.63 -3.91 4.64
CA ALA A 58 -11.18 -3.65 3.27
C ALA A 58 -9.81 -4.25 3.00
N ALA A 59 -8.81 -3.97 3.86
CA ALA A 59 -7.46 -4.50 3.68
C ALA A 59 -7.44 -6.05 3.74
N THR A 60 -8.16 -6.64 4.70
CA THR A 60 -8.22 -8.11 4.85
C THR A 60 -8.89 -8.77 3.65
N ALA A 61 -10.02 -8.24 3.17
CA ALA A 61 -10.72 -8.79 2.02
C ALA A 61 -9.92 -8.64 0.73
N ALA A 62 -9.22 -7.51 0.56
CA ALA A 62 -8.43 -7.26 -0.65
C ALA A 62 -7.27 -8.26 -0.80
N VAL A 63 -6.54 -8.57 0.27
CA VAL A 63 -5.40 -9.49 0.19
C VAL A 63 -5.82 -10.96 0.05
N ALA A 64 -7.06 -11.30 0.38
CA ALA A 64 -7.59 -12.65 0.23
C ALA A 64 -7.93 -13.02 -1.24
N VAL A 65 -8.02 -12.04 -2.13
CA VAL A 65 -8.30 -12.27 -3.55
C VAL A 65 -7.06 -12.78 -4.27
N PRO A 66 -7.14 -13.93 -4.96
CA PRO A 66 -6.02 -14.47 -5.73
C PRO A 66 -5.43 -13.44 -6.70
N ALA A 67 -4.10 -13.37 -6.79
CA ALA A 67 -3.44 -12.43 -7.70
C ALA A 67 -3.83 -12.67 -9.19
N SER A 68 -4.27 -13.87 -9.54
CA SER A 68 -4.77 -14.20 -10.89
C SER A 68 -6.06 -13.45 -11.27
N GLU A 69 -6.88 -13.06 -10.28
CA GLU A 69 -8.11 -12.30 -10.52
C GLU A 69 -7.86 -10.80 -10.72
N GLY A 70 -6.70 -10.33 -10.29
CA GLY A 70 -6.25 -8.95 -10.47
C GLY A 70 -6.71 -7.98 -9.38
N PRO A 71 -6.02 -6.82 -9.29
CA PRO A 71 -6.21 -5.90 -8.18
C PRO A 71 -7.57 -5.17 -8.21
N SER A 72 -8.22 -5.05 -9.36
CA SER A 72 -9.60 -4.53 -9.44
C SER A 72 -10.61 -5.46 -8.74
N ALA A 73 -10.42 -6.78 -8.87
CA ALA A 73 -11.23 -7.76 -8.15
C ALA A 73 -11.01 -7.66 -6.63
N ALA A 74 -9.79 -7.36 -6.20
CA ALA A 74 -9.45 -7.12 -4.80
C ALA A 74 -10.17 -5.89 -4.24
N LEU A 75 -10.21 -4.76 -4.97
CA LEU A 75 -11.01 -3.58 -4.58
C LEU A 75 -12.51 -3.89 -4.51
N ALA A 76 -13.02 -4.65 -5.48
CA ALA A 76 -14.43 -5.07 -5.46
C ALA A 76 -14.74 -5.99 -4.26
N ALA A 77 -13.81 -6.85 -3.85
CA ALA A 77 -13.95 -7.69 -2.65
C ALA A 77 -13.92 -6.84 -1.37
N ALA A 78 -13.02 -5.87 -1.29
CA ALA A 78 -12.96 -4.90 -0.19
C ALA A 78 -14.28 -4.16 -0.04
N ARG A 79 -14.84 -3.63 -1.14
CA ARG A 79 -16.13 -2.96 -1.15
C ARG A 79 -17.25 -3.86 -0.60
N ARG A 80 -17.36 -5.08 -1.12
CA ARG A 80 -18.38 -6.04 -0.64
C ARG A 80 -18.25 -6.33 0.86
N ALA A 81 -17.02 -6.46 1.36
CA ALA A 81 -16.79 -6.70 2.78
C ALA A 81 -17.22 -5.53 3.67
N VAL A 82 -16.93 -4.29 3.24
CA VAL A 82 -17.34 -3.08 3.96
C VAL A 82 -18.84 -2.86 3.85
N GLU A 83 -19.47 -3.10 2.69
CA GLU A 83 -20.93 -2.97 2.49
C GLU A 83 -21.73 -4.02 3.26
N ALA A 84 -21.18 -5.20 3.47
CA ALA A 84 -21.83 -6.28 4.22
C ALA A 84 -21.90 -6.03 5.72
N ASP A 85 -21.12 -5.11 6.24
CA ASP A 85 -21.03 -4.78 7.66
C ASP A 85 -21.72 -3.43 7.93
N PRO A 86 -22.86 -3.41 8.62
CA PRO A 86 -23.60 -2.18 8.89
C PRO A 86 -22.89 -1.24 9.87
N ASP A 87 -21.96 -1.77 10.68
CA ASP A 87 -21.20 -1.00 11.65
C ASP A 87 -19.87 -0.49 11.05
N ALA A 88 -19.56 -0.83 9.80
CA ALA A 88 -18.37 -0.30 9.12
C ALA A 88 -18.66 1.09 8.53
N GLY A 89 -17.74 2.01 8.74
CA GLY A 89 -17.70 3.31 8.07
C GLY A 89 -17.25 3.20 6.61
N ASP A 90 -16.31 4.05 6.22
CA ASP A 90 -15.71 4.05 4.89
C ASP A 90 -14.18 4.16 5.00
N CYS A 91 -13.48 3.84 3.92
CA CYS A 91 -12.01 3.95 3.87
C CYS A 91 -11.53 4.18 2.43
N VAL A 92 -10.29 4.64 2.31
CA VAL A 92 -9.51 4.60 1.08
C VAL A 92 -8.58 3.38 1.13
N LEU A 93 -8.16 2.88 -0.03
CA LEU A 93 -7.43 1.60 -0.11
C LEU A 93 -6.46 1.58 -1.29
N VAL A 94 -5.26 1.07 -1.08
CA VAL A 94 -4.37 0.59 -2.12
C VAL A 94 -4.06 -0.89 -1.91
N VAL A 95 -4.13 -1.67 -2.96
CA VAL A 95 -3.73 -3.09 -2.98
C VAL A 95 -2.70 -3.32 -4.07
N ALA A 96 -1.65 -4.08 -3.73
CA ALA A 96 -0.62 -4.52 -4.64
C ALA A 96 -0.57 -6.04 -4.68
N GLN A 97 -0.68 -6.60 -5.86
CA GLN A 97 -0.63 -8.04 -6.12
C GLN A 97 0.57 -8.40 -6.97
N PRO A 98 1.29 -9.49 -6.68
CA PRO A 98 2.44 -9.93 -7.47
C PRO A 98 2.04 -10.21 -8.92
N ASN A 99 2.93 -9.84 -9.85
CA ASN A 99 2.78 -10.06 -11.29
C ASN A 99 4.14 -10.39 -11.91
N GLY A 100 4.48 -11.65 -11.94
CA GLY A 100 5.84 -12.07 -12.30
C GLY A 100 6.86 -11.54 -11.30
N ALA A 101 7.81 -10.75 -11.78
CA ALA A 101 8.83 -10.12 -10.93
C ALA A 101 8.39 -8.79 -10.30
N GLY A 102 7.25 -8.24 -10.72
CA GLY A 102 6.76 -6.94 -10.26
C GLY A 102 5.38 -7.02 -9.60
N TYR A 103 4.63 -5.94 -9.69
CA TYR A 103 3.33 -5.79 -9.07
C TYR A 103 2.29 -5.17 -10.01
N ARG A 104 1.03 -5.56 -9.85
CA ARG A 104 -0.14 -4.80 -10.32
C ARG A 104 -0.81 -4.17 -9.11
N LEU A 105 -1.23 -2.93 -9.26
CA LEU A 105 -1.84 -2.15 -8.19
C LEU A 105 -3.21 -1.65 -8.62
N ALA A 106 -4.10 -1.55 -7.63
CA ALA A 106 -5.31 -0.76 -7.74
C ALA A 106 -5.52 0.06 -6.46
N TRP A 107 -6.14 1.23 -6.60
CA TRP A 107 -6.43 2.09 -5.46
C TRP A 107 -7.68 2.94 -5.65
N VAL A 108 -8.20 3.42 -4.52
CA VAL A 108 -9.19 4.48 -4.40
C VAL A 108 -8.75 5.44 -3.30
N GLY A 109 -9.04 6.72 -3.47
CA GLY A 109 -8.68 7.76 -2.50
C GLY A 109 -7.25 8.25 -2.63
N ASP A 110 -6.64 8.62 -1.52
CA ASP A 110 -5.37 9.31 -1.44
C ASP A 110 -4.25 8.54 -0.70
N VAL A 111 -4.47 7.25 -0.43
CA VAL A 111 -3.37 6.34 -0.08
C VAL A 111 -2.41 6.18 -1.24
N ARG A 112 -1.11 6.16 -0.98
CA ARG A 112 -0.11 6.16 -2.04
C ARG A 112 0.75 4.91 -2.06
N ALA A 113 1.15 4.54 -3.27
CA ALA A 113 2.18 3.54 -3.54
C ALA A 113 3.34 4.17 -4.29
N TYR A 114 4.55 3.71 -3.97
CA TYR A 114 5.80 4.14 -4.59
C TYR A 114 6.67 2.95 -4.93
N ALA A 115 7.46 3.09 -5.99
CA ALA A 115 8.50 2.16 -6.37
C ALA A 115 9.88 2.77 -6.06
N TRP A 116 10.76 2.00 -5.44
CA TRP A 116 12.16 2.37 -5.23
C TRP A 116 13.06 1.54 -6.16
N ASP A 117 13.70 2.20 -7.12
CA ASP A 117 14.57 1.57 -8.13
C ASP A 117 16.03 1.47 -7.68
N GLY A 118 16.35 1.81 -6.43
CA GLY A 118 17.71 1.93 -5.90
C GLY A 118 18.27 3.35 -5.94
N ARG A 119 17.59 4.27 -6.64
CA ARG A 119 18.01 5.67 -6.80
C ARG A 119 16.87 6.67 -6.63
N HIS A 120 15.68 6.37 -7.16
CA HIS A 120 14.54 7.26 -7.16
C HIS A 120 13.33 6.59 -6.51
N LEU A 121 12.58 7.38 -5.77
CA LEU A 121 11.27 7.00 -5.24
C LEU A 121 10.20 7.50 -6.22
N LEU A 122 9.62 6.60 -7.00
CA LEU A 122 8.67 6.91 -8.06
C LEU A 122 7.25 6.69 -7.57
N ALA A 123 6.39 7.71 -7.64
CA ALA A 123 4.97 7.55 -7.32
C ALA A 123 4.27 6.67 -8.37
N LEU A 124 3.50 5.70 -7.91
CA LEU A 124 2.74 4.76 -8.72
C LEU A 124 1.24 5.07 -8.73
N THR A 125 0.79 5.87 -7.79
CA THR A 125 -0.61 6.27 -7.61
C THR A 125 -0.76 7.77 -7.81
N THR A 126 -1.96 8.18 -8.21
CA THR A 126 -2.39 9.58 -8.24
C THR A 126 -3.59 9.70 -7.31
N ASP A 127 -3.58 10.70 -6.43
CA ASP A 127 -4.63 10.87 -5.42
C ASP A 127 -5.98 11.14 -6.07
N HIS A 128 -7.03 10.49 -5.60
CA HIS A 128 -8.39 10.83 -5.95
C HIS A 128 -8.93 11.90 -4.98
N THR A 129 -8.34 13.08 -5.03
CA THR A 129 -8.73 14.23 -4.20
C THR A 129 -9.24 15.40 -5.05
N LEU A 130 -10.00 16.28 -4.42
CA LEU A 130 -10.45 17.50 -5.07
C LEU A 130 -9.27 18.36 -5.51
N ALA A 131 -8.18 18.38 -4.74
CA ALA A 131 -6.96 19.09 -5.13
C ALA A 131 -6.36 18.53 -6.42
N GLN A 132 -6.25 17.22 -6.56
CA GLN A 132 -5.74 16.59 -7.77
C GLN A 132 -6.64 16.85 -8.98
N TYR A 133 -7.96 16.77 -8.78
CA TYR A 133 -8.93 17.11 -9.83
C TYR A 133 -8.71 18.51 -10.43
N PHE A 134 -8.42 19.51 -9.58
CA PHE A 134 -8.12 20.86 -10.06
C PHE A 134 -6.74 20.97 -10.72
N ARG A 135 -5.71 20.27 -10.19
CA ARG A 135 -4.37 20.22 -10.80
C ARG A 135 -4.41 19.65 -12.22
N ASP A 136 -5.16 18.57 -12.44
CA ASP A 136 -5.31 17.94 -13.75
C ASP A 136 -5.97 18.86 -14.79
N ARG A 137 -6.65 19.91 -14.31
CA ARG A 137 -7.28 20.95 -15.13
C ARG A 137 -6.47 22.25 -15.20
N GLY A 138 -5.22 22.20 -14.73
CA GLY A 138 -4.31 23.36 -14.78
C GLY A 138 -4.62 24.44 -13.73
N SER A 139 -5.45 24.14 -12.74
CA SER A 139 -5.81 25.07 -11.67
C SER A 139 -5.00 24.81 -10.39
N VAL A 140 -4.72 25.86 -9.63
CA VAL A 140 -4.05 25.76 -8.33
C VAL A 140 -5.13 25.48 -7.26
N PRO A 141 -5.10 24.34 -6.58
CA PRO A 141 -6.11 24.02 -5.56
C PRO A 141 -5.86 24.80 -4.27
N ALA A 142 -6.93 25.01 -3.49
CA ALA A 142 -6.78 25.47 -2.11
C ALA A 142 -6.22 24.35 -1.22
N PRO A 143 -5.40 24.65 -0.19
CA PRO A 143 -4.80 23.64 0.68
C PRO A 143 -5.81 22.69 1.33
N SER A 144 -7.01 23.15 1.67
CA SER A 144 -8.07 22.32 2.27
C SER A 144 -8.59 21.22 1.32
N MET A 145 -8.41 21.35 0.02
CA MET A 145 -8.83 20.38 -0.99
C MET A 145 -7.96 19.12 -1.00
N GLU A 146 -6.75 19.17 -0.41
CA GLU A 146 -5.84 18.01 -0.30
C GLU A 146 -6.43 16.88 0.55
N HIS A 147 -7.32 17.20 1.48
CA HIS A 147 -7.96 16.25 2.39
C HIS A 147 -9.39 15.88 1.95
N GLN A 148 -9.84 16.34 0.79
CA GLN A 148 -11.16 16.02 0.27
C GLN A 148 -11.07 14.91 -0.77
N VAL A 149 -11.24 13.67 -0.32
CA VAL A 149 -11.25 12.50 -1.20
C VAL A 149 -12.53 12.49 -2.04
N LEU A 150 -12.40 12.12 -3.31
CA LEU A 150 -13.50 12.03 -4.27
C LEU A 150 -13.99 10.60 -4.43
N THR A 151 -13.14 9.61 -4.17
CA THR A 151 -13.46 8.19 -4.25
C THR A 151 -13.00 7.46 -3.00
N SER A 152 -13.81 6.51 -2.56
CA SER A 152 -13.55 5.64 -1.42
C SER A 152 -13.93 4.21 -1.78
N VAL A 153 -13.71 3.27 -0.86
CA VAL A 153 -14.10 1.86 -1.05
C VAL A 153 -15.61 1.73 -1.26
N ARG A 154 -16.43 2.55 -0.59
CA ARG A 154 -17.90 2.52 -0.75
C ARG A 154 -18.39 3.26 -1.99
N THR A 155 -17.74 4.36 -2.37
CA THR A 155 -18.31 5.29 -3.35
C THR A 155 -17.77 5.08 -4.77
N ALA A 156 -16.56 4.55 -4.94
CA ALA A 156 -15.94 4.41 -6.26
C ALA A 156 -16.66 3.39 -7.14
N ALA A 157 -16.98 3.77 -8.36
CA ALA A 157 -17.34 2.84 -9.41
C ALA A 157 -16.08 2.12 -9.95
N ALA A 158 -16.24 0.97 -10.61
CA ALA A 158 -15.10 0.16 -11.06
C ALA A 158 -14.21 0.86 -12.11
N ASP A 159 -14.77 1.77 -12.88
CA ASP A 159 -14.06 2.60 -13.87
C ASP A 159 -13.34 3.81 -13.24
N GLU A 160 -13.60 4.09 -11.96
CA GLU A 160 -12.89 5.10 -11.18
C GLU A 160 -11.69 4.54 -10.40
N TYR A 161 -11.45 3.22 -10.44
CA TYR A 161 -10.28 2.64 -9.80
C TYR A 161 -9.00 3.10 -10.50
N GLY A 162 -8.06 3.65 -9.72
CA GLY A 162 -6.71 3.85 -10.21
C GLY A 162 -6.01 2.51 -10.44
N LEU A 163 -5.28 2.37 -11.53
CA LEU A 163 -4.57 1.15 -11.91
C LEU A 163 -3.13 1.47 -12.32
N SER A 164 -2.18 0.67 -11.83
CA SER A 164 -0.78 0.78 -12.20
C SER A 164 -0.13 -0.61 -12.23
N SER A 165 0.99 -0.73 -12.93
CA SER A 165 1.74 -1.99 -12.99
C SER A 165 3.24 -1.75 -13.09
N LEU A 166 4.00 -2.65 -12.48
CA LEU A 166 5.44 -2.72 -12.52
C LEU A 166 5.86 -4.10 -13.02
N SER A 167 6.85 -4.15 -13.90
CA SER A 167 7.35 -5.41 -14.48
C SER A 167 8.68 -5.87 -13.87
N THR A 168 9.30 -5.06 -13.03
CA THR A 168 10.63 -5.31 -12.46
C THR A 168 10.56 -5.53 -10.94
N PRO A 169 11.46 -6.36 -10.38
CA PRO A 169 11.57 -6.49 -8.94
C PRO A 169 12.16 -5.20 -8.36
N ILE A 170 11.39 -4.53 -7.55
CA ILE A 170 11.79 -3.31 -6.86
C ILE A 170 11.20 -3.32 -5.45
N ARG A 171 11.73 -2.48 -4.59
CA ARG A 171 11.10 -2.20 -3.31
C ARG A 171 9.81 -1.42 -3.56
N LEU A 172 8.71 -1.91 -2.99
CA LEU A 172 7.42 -1.23 -3.00
C LEU A 172 7.19 -0.58 -1.63
N LEU A 173 6.76 0.66 -1.63
CA LEU A 173 6.34 1.39 -0.43
C LEU A 173 4.87 1.77 -0.57
N LEU A 174 4.07 1.48 0.46
CA LEU A 174 2.70 1.95 0.61
C LEU A 174 2.64 2.89 1.83
N THR A 175 1.88 3.97 1.74
CA THR A 175 1.73 4.95 2.84
C THR A 175 0.30 5.46 2.95
N SER A 176 -0.18 5.66 4.20
CA SER A 176 -1.31 6.54 4.46
C SER A 176 -0.88 8.02 4.39
N ASP A 177 -1.84 8.91 4.38
CA ASP A 177 -1.62 10.33 4.18
C ASP A 177 -0.86 10.99 5.34
N GLY A 178 -0.94 10.46 6.53
CA GLY A 178 -0.13 10.90 7.68
C GLY A 178 1.39 10.82 7.45
N VAL A 179 1.85 9.99 6.50
CA VAL A 179 3.25 9.95 6.07
C VAL A 179 3.50 10.99 4.99
N HIS A 180 2.88 10.83 3.82
CA HIS A 180 3.26 11.56 2.61
C HIS A 180 2.68 12.99 2.51
N LYS A 181 1.72 13.36 3.37
CA LYS A 181 1.30 14.76 3.55
C LYS A 181 2.11 15.48 4.64
N THR A 182 2.82 14.73 5.48
CA THR A 182 3.69 15.27 6.53
C THR A 182 5.14 15.40 6.09
N LEU A 183 5.67 14.43 5.37
CA LEU A 183 7.05 14.40 4.89
C LEU A 183 7.15 14.87 3.43
N THR A 184 8.22 15.58 3.10
CA THR A 184 8.52 15.88 1.70
C THR A 184 8.96 14.63 0.95
N HIS A 185 8.79 14.64 -0.36
CA HIS A 185 9.23 13.53 -1.21
C HIS A 185 10.73 13.24 -1.08
N GLU A 186 11.56 14.29 -0.95
CA GLU A 186 13.00 14.19 -0.75
C GLU A 186 13.34 13.52 0.59
N ALA A 187 12.64 13.89 1.67
CA ALA A 187 12.82 13.26 2.98
C ALA A 187 12.46 11.78 2.95
N MET A 188 11.35 11.42 2.31
CA MET A 188 10.95 10.02 2.13
C MET A 188 11.98 9.26 1.30
N THR A 189 12.46 9.84 0.20
CA THR A 189 13.50 9.25 -0.67
C THR A 189 14.77 8.94 0.11
N GLU A 190 15.23 9.90 0.92
CA GLU A 190 16.45 9.72 1.73
C GLU A 190 16.28 8.63 2.79
N ILE A 191 15.12 8.57 3.45
CA ILE A 191 14.82 7.52 4.43
C ILE A 191 14.79 6.14 3.76
N VAL A 192 14.08 6.00 2.64
CA VAL A 192 14.00 4.72 1.90
C VAL A 192 15.37 4.27 1.40
N ARG A 193 16.25 5.20 1.06
CA ARG A 193 17.62 4.94 0.61
C ARG A 193 18.55 4.45 1.72
N THR A 194 18.41 4.98 2.95
CA THR A 194 19.42 4.81 4.00
C THR A 194 19.00 3.92 5.16
N ALA A 195 17.70 3.83 5.45
CA ALA A 195 17.22 3.09 6.61
C ALA A 195 17.24 1.57 6.37
N LEU A 196 17.63 0.82 7.39
CA LEU A 196 17.51 -0.65 7.42
C LEU A 196 16.05 -1.10 7.56
N ASP A 197 15.26 -0.33 8.30
CA ASP A 197 13.80 -0.48 8.41
C ASP A 197 13.14 0.84 7.95
N PRO A 198 12.88 0.99 6.64
CA PRO A 198 12.30 2.22 6.11
C PRO A 198 10.87 2.48 6.61
N ALA A 199 10.08 1.44 6.90
CA ALA A 199 8.72 1.61 7.39
C ALA A 199 8.73 2.30 8.76
N SER A 200 9.48 1.78 9.71
CA SER A 200 9.63 2.37 11.04
C SER A 200 10.26 3.76 10.99
N ALA A 201 11.25 3.95 10.13
CA ALA A 201 11.94 5.25 9.99
C ALA A 201 11.02 6.34 9.41
N LEU A 202 10.17 6.02 8.43
CA LEU A 202 9.18 6.94 7.86
C LEU A 202 8.16 7.37 8.91
N VAL A 203 7.59 6.42 9.66
CA VAL A 203 6.63 6.71 10.72
C VAL A 203 7.26 7.54 11.83
N ALA A 204 8.49 7.22 12.25
CA ALA A 204 9.22 8.00 13.24
C ALA A 204 9.51 9.44 12.77
N ALA A 205 9.89 9.62 11.51
CA ALA A 205 10.12 10.93 10.91
C ALA A 205 8.83 11.77 10.82
N ALA A 206 7.71 11.17 10.38
CA ALA A 206 6.42 11.84 10.33
C ALA A 206 5.95 12.27 11.75
N ARG A 207 6.14 11.38 12.74
CA ARG A 207 5.88 11.72 14.15
C ARG A 207 6.75 12.89 14.62
N ALA A 208 8.04 12.87 14.32
CA ALA A 208 8.96 13.97 14.69
C ALA A 208 8.61 15.29 14.00
N ALA A 209 8.08 15.24 12.78
CA ALA A 209 7.59 16.38 12.03
C ALA A 209 6.21 16.88 12.50
N GLY A 210 5.59 16.23 13.50
CA GLY A 210 4.35 16.65 14.13
C GLY A 210 3.10 16.27 13.33
N THR A 211 3.09 15.10 12.72
CA THR A 211 1.87 14.57 12.07
C THR A 211 0.65 14.68 12.99
N ARG A 212 -0.49 15.02 12.41
CA ARG A 212 -1.77 15.16 13.14
C ARG A 212 -2.74 14.04 12.81
N ASP A 213 -2.27 13.04 12.04
CA ASP A 213 -3.09 11.93 11.58
C ASP A 213 -2.54 10.57 12.01
N ASN A 214 -3.36 9.54 11.80
CA ASN A 214 -2.85 8.18 11.77
C ASN A 214 -1.76 8.10 10.70
N THR A 215 -0.71 7.35 10.96
CA THR A 215 0.49 7.36 10.12
C THR A 215 0.97 5.94 9.94
N THR A 216 0.88 5.42 8.73
CA THR A 216 1.21 4.02 8.44
C THR A 216 2.05 3.90 7.18
N ALA A 217 3.09 3.08 7.25
CA ALA A 217 3.94 2.71 6.13
C ALA A 217 4.10 1.19 6.06
N ALA A 218 4.07 0.64 4.84
CA ALA A 218 4.41 -0.74 4.57
C ALA A 218 5.43 -0.79 3.43
N VAL A 219 6.51 -1.56 3.62
CA VAL A 219 7.58 -1.73 2.64
C VAL A 219 7.70 -3.19 2.29
N VAL A 220 7.72 -3.50 1.01
CA VAL A 220 7.94 -4.85 0.48
C VAL A 220 9.21 -4.85 -0.34
N ASP A 221 10.13 -5.73 0.03
CA ASP A 221 11.35 -6.02 -0.72
C ASP A 221 11.21 -7.34 -1.46
N ASN A 222 11.35 -7.30 -2.77
CA ASN A 222 11.44 -8.49 -3.60
C ASN A 222 12.91 -8.85 -3.82
N VAL A 223 13.32 -9.99 -3.27
CA VAL A 223 14.66 -10.50 -3.41
C VAL A 223 14.65 -11.75 -4.29
N PHE A 224 15.43 -11.74 -5.39
CA PHE A 224 15.67 -12.96 -6.14
C PHE A 224 16.57 -13.90 -5.32
N MET A 225 16.00 -15.03 -4.91
CA MET A 225 16.80 -16.11 -4.34
C MET A 225 17.40 -16.91 -5.50
N PRO A 226 18.73 -17.09 -5.56
CA PRO A 226 19.30 -18.02 -6.51
C PRO A 226 18.76 -19.43 -6.24
N PRO A 227 18.58 -20.26 -7.28
CA PRO A 227 18.14 -21.62 -7.08
C PRO A 227 19.10 -22.31 -6.11
N THR A 228 18.54 -22.92 -5.06
CA THR A 228 19.32 -23.74 -4.12
C THR A 228 19.85 -24.95 -4.89
N THR A 229 21.13 -24.98 -5.17
CA THR A 229 21.78 -26.20 -5.67
C THR A 229 21.64 -27.27 -4.60
N PRO A 230 21.01 -28.42 -4.90
CA PRO A 230 21.00 -29.50 -3.93
C PRO A 230 22.46 -29.90 -3.62
N HIS A 231 22.85 -29.81 -2.38
CA HIS A 231 24.14 -30.38 -1.96
C HIS A 231 24.13 -31.87 -2.28
N PRO A 232 25.16 -32.38 -2.96
CA PRO A 232 25.25 -33.82 -3.15
C PRO A 232 25.34 -34.47 -1.77
N VAL A 233 24.39 -35.35 -1.48
CA VAL A 233 24.46 -36.22 -0.31
C VAL A 233 25.62 -37.15 -0.57
N LEU A 234 26.74 -36.97 0.12
CA LEU A 234 27.84 -37.94 0.15
C LEU A 234 27.28 -39.23 0.74
N ALA A 235 27.03 -40.23 -0.12
CA ALA A 235 26.76 -41.57 0.34
C ALA A 235 28.00 -42.07 1.03
N ALA A 236 27.92 -42.30 2.34
CA ALA A 236 28.94 -43.04 3.08
C ALA A 236 29.02 -44.47 2.56
N ALA A 237 30.17 -44.90 2.11
CA ALA A 237 30.50 -46.28 1.76
C ALA A 237 30.75 -47.12 3.01
#